data_7bbc6193fb096ddbcc28572444fd97c5
#
_entry.id   7bbc6193fb096ddbcc28572444fd97c5
#
_cell.length_a   1.000
_cell.length_b   1.000
_cell.length_c   1.000
_cell.angle_alpha   90.00
_cell.angle_beta   90.00
_cell.angle_gamma   90.00
#
_symmetry.space_group_name_H-M   'P 1'
#
loop_
_entity.id
_entity.type
_entity.pdbx_description
1 polymer ?
#
loop_
_entity_poly.entity_id
_entity_poly.type
_entity_poly.pdbx_seq_one_letter_code
_entity_poly.pdbx_strand_id
1 'polypeptide(L)'
;MLERRSFDIEFRSEDSRLVEGYASVFNSRSKDLGGFTEIIDPSAFEGVIERSDVLALLNHDQDRGVLARSRKGVGSLTLNIDERGLHYSFDAPHTALGNELIEGLKRGDISTSSFAFTVSGERWDKDEDGRYVRTIT
;
A
#
# COMPACT_ATOMS: atom_id res chain seq x y z
N MET A 1 8.66 7.49 13.25
CA MET A 1 8.76 6.02 13.16
C MET A 1 8.08 5.54 11.89
N LEU A 2 8.74 4.69 11.13
CA LEU A 2 8.18 4.09 9.94
C LEU A 2 7.18 2.99 10.32
N GLU A 3 5.96 3.06 9.80
CA GLU A 3 4.90 2.09 10.08
C GLU A 3 4.51 1.37 8.79
N ARG A 4 4.01 0.14 8.90
CA ARG A 4 3.62 -0.71 7.77
C ARG A 4 2.22 -1.25 7.95
N ARG A 5 1.46 -1.28 6.86
CA ARG A 5 0.12 -1.86 6.80
C ARG A 5 -0.01 -2.69 5.53
N SER A 6 -0.75 -3.79 5.61
CA SER A 6 -0.87 -4.76 4.51
C SER A 6 -2.31 -4.85 3.99
N PHE A 7 -2.45 -5.00 2.68
CA PHE A 7 -3.72 -5.16 2.00
C PHE A 7 -3.59 -6.23 0.90
N ASP A 8 -4.71 -6.82 0.50
CA ASP A 8 -4.71 -7.84 -0.54
C ASP A 8 -4.31 -7.27 -1.90
N ILE A 9 -3.58 -8.07 -2.67
CA ILE A 9 -3.23 -7.76 -4.05
C ILE A 9 -4.33 -8.30 -4.97
N GLU A 10 -4.75 -7.48 -5.93
CA GLU A 10 -5.64 -7.90 -7.01
C GLU A 10 -4.79 -8.36 -8.19
N PHE A 11 -4.87 -9.65 -8.52
CA PHE A 11 -4.17 -10.23 -9.68
C PHE A 11 -5.21 -10.87 -10.59
N ARG A 12 -5.51 -10.19 -11.70
CA ARG A 12 -6.71 -10.46 -12.50
C ARG A 12 -6.55 -11.49 -13.60
N SER A 13 -5.35 -11.76 -14.09
CA SER A 13 -5.15 -12.63 -15.26
C SER A 13 -3.80 -13.32 -15.20
N GLU A 14 -3.79 -14.63 -15.47
CA GLU A 14 -2.55 -15.41 -15.59
C GLU A 14 -1.66 -14.96 -16.75
N ASP A 15 -2.26 -14.39 -17.79
CA ASP A 15 -1.53 -13.91 -18.97
C ASP A 15 -1.08 -12.45 -18.85
N SER A 16 -1.55 -11.76 -17.83
CA SER A 16 -1.21 -10.35 -17.59
C SER A 16 -0.03 -10.22 -16.64
N ARG A 17 0.77 -9.20 -16.87
CA ARG A 17 1.81 -8.81 -15.91
C ARG A 17 1.37 -7.63 -15.04
N LEU A 18 0.11 -7.22 -15.16
CA LEU A 18 -0.44 -6.13 -14.38
C LEU A 18 -0.64 -6.56 -12.93
N VAL A 19 -0.05 -5.81 -12.03
CA VAL A 19 -0.21 -5.95 -10.58
C VAL A 19 -0.89 -4.68 -10.08
N GLU A 20 -2.01 -4.84 -9.39
CA GLU A 20 -2.73 -3.71 -8.83
C GLU A 20 -3.35 -4.03 -7.49
N GLY A 21 -3.65 -3.01 -6.72
CA GLY A 21 -4.29 -3.14 -5.42
C GLY A 21 -4.36 -1.80 -4.72
N TYR A 22 -4.73 -1.87 -3.46
CA TYR A 22 -4.74 -0.69 -2.60
C TYR A 22 -3.60 -0.76 -1.61
N ALA A 23 -2.76 0.25 -1.62
CA ALA A 23 -1.71 0.40 -0.63
C ALA A 23 -2.30 0.87 0.71
N SER A 24 -3.45 1.54 0.67
CA SER A 24 -4.19 2.00 1.83
C SER A 24 -5.67 2.10 1.49
N VAL A 25 -6.54 1.82 2.47
CA VAL A 25 -8.01 1.92 2.34
C VAL A 25 -8.51 2.93 3.36
N PHE A 26 -9.35 3.88 2.89
CA PHE A 26 -9.89 4.94 3.75
C PHE A 26 -11.07 4.45 4.58
N ASN A 27 -11.26 5.08 5.74
CA ASN A 27 -12.42 4.92 6.61
C ASN A 27 -12.73 3.48 7.02
N SER A 28 -11.84 2.55 6.74
CA SER A 28 -11.97 1.16 7.14
C SER A 28 -11.18 0.92 8.42
N ARG A 29 -11.86 0.41 9.44
CA ARG A 29 -11.23 0.15 10.73
C ARG A 29 -10.32 -1.08 10.63
N SER A 30 -9.09 -0.93 11.07
CA SER A 30 -8.10 -2.00 11.09
C SER A 30 -8.43 -3.04 12.16
N LYS A 31 -7.71 -4.17 12.14
CA LYS A 31 -7.62 -5.08 13.29
C LYS A 31 -6.93 -4.36 14.45
N ASP A 32 -7.00 -4.97 15.64
CA ASP A 32 -6.28 -4.45 16.80
C ASP A 32 -4.77 -4.44 16.55
N LEU A 33 -4.16 -3.29 16.74
CA LEU A 33 -2.73 -3.06 16.48
C LEU A 33 -1.89 -3.01 17.77
N GLY A 34 -2.44 -3.49 18.87
CA GLY A 34 -1.78 -3.45 20.18
C GLY A 34 -2.48 -2.52 21.15
N GLY A 35 -3.78 -2.72 21.37
CA GLY A 35 -4.61 -1.93 22.26
C GLY A 35 -5.37 -0.78 21.58
N PHE A 36 -5.30 -0.70 20.25
CA PHE A 36 -6.06 0.28 19.47
C PHE A 36 -6.37 -0.24 18.06
N THR A 37 -7.39 0.33 17.45
CA THR A 37 -7.68 0.16 16.04
C THR A 37 -7.38 1.45 15.28
N GLU A 38 -7.29 1.38 13.97
CA GLU A 38 -6.84 2.51 13.14
C GLU A 38 -7.78 2.74 11.97
N ILE A 39 -7.98 4.02 11.65
CA ILE A 39 -8.69 4.46 10.47
C ILE A 39 -7.79 5.46 9.75
N ILE A 40 -7.72 5.37 8.42
CA ILE A 40 -7.02 6.34 7.59
C ILE A 40 -8.05 7.29 6.97
N ASP A 41 -7.89 8.57 7.25
CA ASP A 41 -8.74 9.60 6.69
C ASP A 41 -8.35 9.87 5.24
N PRO A 42 -9.31 10.15 4.33
CA PRO A 42 -8.97 10.50 2.94
C PRO A 42 -7.98 11.65 2.78
N SER A 43 -7.92 12.56 3.74
CA SER A 43 -6.97 13.68 3.72
C SER A 43 -5.51 13.26 3.96
N ALA A 44 -5.26 12.04 4.45
CA ALA A 44 -3.92 11.58 4.81
C ALA A 44 -2.93 11.60 3.65
N PHE A 45 -3.42 11.40 2.42
CA PHE A 45 -2.58 11.37 1.22
C PHE A 45 -2.70 12.61 0.34
N GLU A 46 -3.32 13.66 0.84
CA GLU A 46 -3.48 14.91 0.08
C GLU A 46 -2.12 15.50 -0.28
N GLY A 47 -1.85 15.62 -1.59
CA GLY A 47 -0.59 16.14 -2.11
C GLY A 47 0.64 15.23 -1.92
N VAL A 48 0.47 14.03 -1.38
CA VAL A 48 1.59 13.12 -1.07
C VAL A 48 2.20 12.55 -2.35
N ILE A 49 1.37 12.17 -3.32
CA ILE A 49 1.87 11.55 -4.58
C ILE A 49 2.79 12.52 -5.32
N GLU A 50 2.41 13.79 -5.41
CA GLU A 50 3.15 14.82 -6.15
C GLU A 50 4.46 15.23 -5.47
N ARG A 51 4.63 14.89 -4.19
CA ARG A 51 5.82 15.25 -3.40
C ARG A 51 6.74 14.09 -3.12
N SER A 52 6.26 12.87 -3.36
CA SER A 52 6.94 11.67 -2.87
C SER A 52 7.63 10.89 -3.97
N ASP A 53 8.69 10.18 -3.57
CA ASP A 53 9.34 9.14 -4.35
C ASP A 53 8.89 7.80 -3.77
N VAL A 54 8.09 7.05 -4.51
CA VAL A 54 7.46 5.82 -4.04
C VAL A 54 8.01 4.63 -4.82
N LEU A 55 8.45 3.62 -4.09
CA LEU A 55 9.02 2.39 -4.66
C LEU A 55 8.09 1.21 -4.40
N ALA A 56 7.89 0.37 -5.42
CA ALA A 56 7.30 -0.96 -5.24
C ALA A 56 8.43 -1.97 -5.09
N LEU A 57 8.46 -2.66 -3.99
CA LEU A 57 9.52 -3.61 -3.61
C LEU A 57 8.93 -4.98 -3.30
N LEU A 58 9.74 -6.02 -3.49
CA LEU A 58 9.38 -7.36 -3.03
C LEU A 58 9.94 -7.56 -1.61
N ASN A 59 9.06 -7.86 -0.64
CA ASN A 59 9.39 -8.01 0.77
C ASN A 59 10.10 -6.81 1.40
N HIS A 60 9.76 -5.58 0.95
CA HIS A 60 10.41 -4.35 1.41
C HIS A 60 11.94 -4.35 1.27
N ASP A 61 12.48 -5.18 0.39
CA ASP A 61 13.92 -5.36 0.22
C ASP A 61 14.42 -4.58 -1.01
N GLN A 62 14.95 -3.40 -0.77
CA GLN A 62 15.48 -2.53 -1.80
C GLN A 62 16.76 -3.09 -2.44
N ASP A 63 17.49 -3.94 -1.72
CA ASP A 63 18.73 -4.53 -2.23
C ASP A 63 18.48 -5.56 -3.32
N ARG A 64 17.27 -6.14 -3.38
CA ARG A 64 16.86 -7.05 -4.45
C ARG A 64 16.49 -6.32 -5.74
N GLY A 65 16.35 -5.03 -5.70
CA GLY A 65 15.93 -4.20 -6.81
C GLY A 65 14.53 -3.62 -6.63
N VAL A 66 14.11 -2.84 -7.61
CA VAL A 66 12.84 -2.11 -7.59
C VAL A 66 11.92 -2.68 -8.66
N LEU A 67 10.68 -3.01 -8.27
CA LEU A 67 9.66 -3.50 -9.21
C LEU A 67 9.08 -2.35 -10.05
N ALA A 68 8.83 -1.22 -9.43
CA ALA A 68 8.29 -0.04 -10.08
C ALA A 68 8.55 1.18 -9.19
N ARG A 69 8.45 2.36 -9.78
CA ARG A 69 8.73 3.62 -9.08
C ARG A 69 7.84 4.74 -9.58
N SER A 70 7.34 5.54 -8.64
CA SER A 70 6.68 6.82 -8.93
C SER A 70 7.50 7.92 -8.28
N ARG A 71 8.05 8.80 -9.09
CA ARG A 71 8.81 9.96 -8.62
C ARG A 71 8.01 11.21 -8.88
N LYS A 72 7.46 11.81 -7.83
CA LYS A 72 6.59 13.00 -7.92
C LYS A 72 5.41 12.78 -8.87
N GLY A 73 4.80 11.59 -8.79
CA GLY A 73 3.64 11.22 -9.60
C GLY A 73 3.96 10.69 -11.00
N VAL A 74 5.24 10.55 -11.35
CA VAL A 74 5.67 10.11 -12.70
C VAL A 74 6.54 8.86 -12.61
N GLY A 75 6.29 7.87 -13.47
CA GLY A 75 7.11 6.68 -13.55
C GLY A 75 6.32 5.42 -13.91
N SER A 76 6.95 4.26 -13.70
CA SER A 76 6.37 2.95 -14.00
C SER A 76 5.31 2.52 -12.99
N LEU A 77 5.28 3.12 -11.82
CA LEU A 77 4.25 2.90 -10.80
C LEU A 77 3.19 4.00 -10.93
N THR A 78 1.96 3.59 -11.19
CA THR A 78 0.83 4.51 -11.23
C THR A 78 0.15 4.54 -9.87
N LEU A 79 0.03 5.72 -9.29
CA LEU A 79 -0.66 5.94 -8.02
C LEU A 79 -1.86 6.83 -8.26
N ASN A 80 -2.99 6.46 -7.65
CA ASN A 80 -4.23 7.20 -7.78
C ASN A 80 -5.02 7.14 -6.47
N ILE A 81 -5.56 8.27 -6.06
CA ILE A 81 -6.44 8.35 -4.91
C ILE A 81 -7.88 8.30 -5.41
N ASP A 82 -8.62 7.28 -5.03
CA ASP A 82 -10.04 7.15 -5.34
C ASP A 82 -10.87 7.14 -4.05
N GLU A 83 -12.16 6.86 -4.15
CA GLU A 83 -13.07 6.86 -3.01
C GLU A 83 -12.71 5.79 -1.97
N ARG A 84 -12.10 4.70 -2.40
CA ARG A 84 -11.73 3.59 -1.51
C ARG A 84 -10.40 3.81 -0.80
N GLY A 85 -9.43 4.42 -1.48
CA GLY A 85 -8.11 4.61 -0.90
C GLY A 85 -7.04 4.99 -1.90
N LEU A 86 -5.80 4.66 -1.57
CA LEU A 86 -4.65 4.84 -2.44
C LEU A 86 -4.47 3.58 -3.29
N HIS A 87 -4.86 3.69 -4.55
CA HIS A 87 -4.72 2.62 -5.54
C HIS A 87 -3.36 2.70 -6.22
N TYR A 88 -2.74 1.55 -6.43
CA TYR A 88 -1.51 1.44 -7.22
C TYR A 88 -1.68 0.44 -8.35
N SER A 89 -0.93 0.64 -9.43
CA SER A 89 -0.80 -0.35 -10.49
C SER A 89 0.56 -0.23 -11.17
N PHE A 90 1.07 -1.34 -11.64
CA PHE A 90 2.28 -1.40 -12.48
C PHE A 90 2.30 -2.71 -13.25
N ASP A 91 3.03 -2.71 -14.36
CA ASP A 91 3.36 -3.94 -15.06
C ASP A 91 4.65 -4.50 -14.46
N ALA A 92 4.64 -5.75 -14.05
CA ALA A 92 5.83 -6.38 -13.49
C ALA A 92 6.95 -6.39 -14.56
N PRO A 93 8.16 -5.95 -14.21
CA PRO A 93 9.25 -5.89 -15.18
C PRO A 93 9.67 -7.29 -15.66
N HIS A 94 10.20 -7.39 -16.86
CA HIS A 94 10.72 -8.65 -17.43
C HIS A 94 12.13 -8.92 -16.89
N THR A 95 12.23 -9.03 -15.58
CA THR A 95 13.46 -9.29 -14.84
C THR A 95 13.26 -10.51 -13.94
N ALA A 96 14.33 -11.03 -13.36
CA ALA A 96 14.24 -12.13 -12.41
C ALA A 96 13.30 -11.77 -11.24
N LEU A 97 13.40 -10.56 -10.71
CA LEU A 97 12.55 -10.08 -9.61
C LEU A 97 11.08 -9.98 -10.03
N GLY A 98 10.80 -9.40 -11.20
CA GLY A 98 9.44 -9.28 -11.73
C GLY A 98 8.82 -10.64 -12.01
N ASN A 99 9.58 -11.58 -12.56
CA ASN A 99 9.11 -12.94 -12.83
C ASN A 99 8.85 -13.71 -11.53
N GLU A 100 9.66 -13.51 -10.50
CA GLU A 100 9.44 -14.09 -9.18
C GLU A 100 8.13 -13.60 -8.56
N LEU A 101 7.85 -12.31 -8.67
CA LEU A 101 6.58 -11.74 -8.22
C LEU A 101 5.38 -12.37 -8.92
N ILE A 102 5.41 -12.44 -10.26
CA ILE A 102 4.30 -13.00 -11.06
C ILE A 102 4.09 -14.47 -10.70
N GLU A 103 5.14 -15.26 -10.61
CA GLU A 103 5.02 -16.67 -10.24
C GLU A 103 4.44 -16.84 -8.83
N GLY A 104 4.88 -16.02 -7.89
CA GLY A 104 4.34 -16.04 -6.52
C GLY A 104 2.86 -15.68 -6.46
N LEU A 105 2.42 -14.71 -7.26
CA LEU A 105 1.01 -14.33 -7.35
C LEU A 105 0.16 -15.43 -7.97
N LYS A 106 0.62 -16.08 -9.04
CA LYS A 106 -0.09 -17.20 -9.69
C LYS A 106 -0.26 -18.38 -8.75
N ARG A 107 0.74 -18.70 -7.97
CA ARG A 107 0.71 -19.81 -7.02
C ARG A 107 -0.03 -19.48 -5.73
N GLY A 108 -0.30 -18.21 -5.47
CA GLY A 108 -0.88 -17.77 -4.21
C GLY A 108 0.12 -17.67 -3.06
N ASP A 109 1.41 -17.84 -3.31
CA ASP A 109 2.46 -17.67 -2.29
C ASP A 109 2.67 -16.21 -1.91
N ILE A 110 2.32 -15.30 -2.83
CA ILE A 110 2.28 -13.86 -2.62
C ILE A 110 0.85 -13.40 -2.85
N SER A 111 0.24 -12.76 -1.87
CA SER A 111 -1.16 -12.33 -1.96
C SER A 111 -1.44 -10.97 -1.35
N THR A 112 -0.49 -10.40 -0.60
CA THR A 112 -0.69 -9.12 0.08
C THR A 112 0.40 -8.13 -0.28
N SER A 113 0.02 -6.85 -0.27
CA SER A 113 0.96 -5.76 -0.33
C SER A 113 0.85 -4.93 0.94
N SER A 114 1.93 -4.27 1.30
CA SER A 114 1.93 -3.33 2.40
C SER A 114 2.58 -2.02 1.96
N PHE A 115 2.20 -0.94 2.61
CA PHE A 115 2.93 0.31 2.46
C PHE A 115 3.58 0.68 3.78
N ALA A 116 4.71 1.37 3.67
CA ALA A 116 5.41 1.90 4.83
C ALA A 116 5.28 3.42 4.82
N PHE A 117 4.99 4.00 5.96
CA PHE A 117 4.70 5.42 6.08
C PHE A 117 5.17 6.00 7.41
N THR A 118 5.29 7.32 7.43
CA THR A 118 5.45 8.07 8.68
C THR A 118 4.21 8.93 8.87
N VAL A 119 3.75 9.03 10.11
CA VAL A 119 2.54 9.78 10.45
C VAL A 119 2.92 11.24 10.67
N SER A 120 2.29 12.16 9.93
CA SER A 120 2.44 13.60 10.12
C SER A 120 1.30 14.21 10.92
N GLY A 121 0.13 13.55 10.95
CA GLY A 121 -1.01 13.99 11.75
C GLY A 121 -1.86 12.81 12.20
N GLU A 122 -2.40 12.90 13.41
CA GLU A 122 -3.26 11.85 13.94
C GLU A 122 -4.24 12.43 14.97
N ARG A 123 -5.33 11.71 15.16
CA ARG A 123 -6.32 12.01 16.20
C ARG A 123 -6.66 10.72 16.94
N TRP A 124 -6.76 10.81 18.26
CA TRP A 124 -7.12 9.69 19.12
C TRP A 124 -8.50 9.90 19.72
N ASP A 125 -9.37 8.90 19.59
CA ASP A 125 -10.71 8.86 20.14
C ASP A 125 -10.94 7.51 20.83
N LYS A 126 -12.08 7.38 21.51
CA LYS A 126 -12.57 6.11 22.03
C LYS A 126 -13.89 5.77 21.36
N ASP A 127 -14.10 4.48 21.06
CA ASP A 127 -15.37 4.00 20.54
C ASP A 127 -16.40 3.81 21.69
N GLU A 128 -17.59 3.32 21.33
CA GLU A 128 -18.67 3.08 22.28
C GLU A 128 -18.31 2.07 23.38
N ASP A 129 -17.39 1.14 23.07
CA ASP A 129 -16.91 0.12 24.00
C ASP A 129 -15.71 0.60 24.83
N GLY A 130 -15.30 1.85 24.68
CA GLY A 130 -14.17 2.44 25.38
C GLY A 130 -12.80 2.06 24.81
N ARG A 131 -12.75 1.47 23.61
CA ARG A 131 -11.50 1.12 22.93
C ARG A 131 -10.93 2.31 22.18
N TYR A 132 -9.63 2.42 22.18
CA TYR A 132 -8.96 3.51 21.45
C TYR A 132 -9.03 3.32 19.94
N VAL A 133 -9.27 4.43 19.24
CA VAL A 133 -9.25 4.51 17.78
C VAL A 133 -8.32 5.64 17.36
N ARG A 134 -7.33 5.30 16.54
CA ARG A 134 -6.39 6.26 15.94
C ARG A 134 -6.86 6.61 14.54
N THR A 135 -7.02 7.89 14.24
CA THR A 135 -7.31 8.37 12.89
C THR A 135 -6.08 9.06 12.34
N ILE A 136 -5.55 8.55 11.22
CA ILE A 136 -4.42 9.16 10.52
C ILE A 136 -4.97 10.19 9.54
N THR A 137 -4.47 11.40 9.64
CA THR A 137 -4.95 12.54 8.84
C THR A 137 -3.88 13.16 7.92
#